data_71da79c54e2381f54984a5659f61af05
#
_entry.id   71da79c54e2381f54984a5659f61af05
#
_cell.length_a   1.000
_cell.length_b   1.000
_cell.length_c   1.000
_cell.angle_alpha   90.00
_cell.angle_beta   90.00
_cell.angle_gamma   90.00
#
_symmetry.space_group_name_H-M   'P 1'
#
loop_
_entity.id
_entity.type
_entity.pdbx_description
1 polymer ?
#
loop_
_entity_poly.entity_id
_entity_poly.type
_entity_poly.pdbx_seq_one_letter_code
_entity_poly.pdbx_strand_id
1 'polypeptide(L)'
;MMMGVDHNVPGRHADPIASQSNPQEWSTAVFGHRTLRRWWGRLAIVAGFAALQPVAVAAQAAVPTPAPLAKQIQWWHGAVVLGGLSALMLLDEPAQQFAQDNRSDRSNSVAETFRHFGQPEVYGPVTLGLLGTGIISGNQEITRSGARLATTLALVGAVAGVGKLALGRPRPSESLDADRYIPFSGKEAMPSGHTAVAYAMATALGDDIDRTWARVSLYTLATGVAWSRMNDNRHWMSDVAAGAVLGVVSAKVVNGRWRLFNLRPPRVLLGPSHAGIAWQVSF
;
A
#
# COMPACT_ATOMS: atom_id res chain seq x y z
N MET A 1 -29.62 -70.28 33.44
CA MET A 1 -28.40 -70.83 34.03
C MET A 1 -27.45 -69.65 34.17
N MET A 2 -27.60 -69.04 35.34
CA MET A 2 -26.65 -68.90 36.43
C MET A 2 -25.40 -68.11 36.07
N MET A 3 -25.34 -66.91 36.69
CA MET A 3 -24.39 -66.49 37.75
C MET A 3 -23.04 -66.06 37.21
N GLY A 4 -22.43 -64.99 37.63
CA GLY A 4 -22.42 -64.13 38.86
C GLY A 4 -21.55 -62.92 38.53
N VAL A 5 -21.83 -61.74 38.94
CA VAL A 5 -21.53 -61.06 40.22
C VAL A 5 -20.03 -61.14 40.64
N ASP A 6 -19.37 -59.98 40.66
CA ASP A 6 -18.73 -59.31 41.80
C ASP A 6 -17.94 -58.07 41.35
N HIS A 7 -18.35 -56.93 41.79
CA HIS A 7 -17.88 -56.03 42.85
C HIS A 7 -16.35 -55.90 43.05
N ASN A 8 -15.80 -54.70 42.77
CA ASN A 8 -15.10 -54.02 43.85
C ASN A 8 -14.86 -52.52 43.53
N VAL A 9 -15.49 -51.63 44.31
CA VAL A 9 -15.04 -50.31 44.67
C VAL A 9 -14.58 -50.37 46.10
N PRO A 10 -13.45 -49.81 46.51
CA PRO A 10 -13.44 -48.58 47.29
C PRO A 10 -12.24 -47.71 47.00
N GLY A 11 -12.16 -46.50 47.38
CA GLY A 11 -12.44 -45.72 48.52
C GLY A 11 -12.17 -44.24 48.33
N ARG A 12 -13.04 -43.53 48.95
CA ARG A 12 -12.90 -42.08 49.21
C ARG A 12 -11.82 -41.83 50.24
N HIS A 13 -11.01 -40.80 50.06
CA HIS A 13 -10.52 -40.00 51.16
C HIS A 13 -10.76 -38.54 50.88
N ALA A 14 -11.54 -37.97 51.80
CA ALA A 14 -11.88 -36.57 51.89
C ALA A 14 -10.77 -35.81 52.64
N ASP A 15 -10.56 -34.61 52.21
CA ASP A 15 -10.14 -33.33 52.80
C ASP A 15 -9.32 -33.31 54.11
N PRO A 16 -8.53 -32.21 54.33
CA PRO A 16 -9.17 -31.00 54.80
C PRO A 16 -8.57 -29.65 54.28
N ILE A 17 -9.49 -28.74 54.21
CA ILE A 17 -9.44 -27.29 54.27
C ILE A 17 -8.27 -26.74 55.11
N ALA A 18 -7.49 -25.84 54.50
CA ALA A 18 -6.84 -24.78 55.24
C ALA A 18 -6.77 -23.52 54.39
N SER A 19 -7.60 -22.59 54.74
CA SER A 19 -7.59 -21.20 54.47
C SER A 19 -6.20 -20.54 54.61
N GLN A 20 -5.77 -19.79 53.62
CA GLN A 20 -5.09 -18.52 53.89
C GLN A 20 -5.25 -17.60 52.72
N SER A 21 -6.09 -16.60 52.92
CA SER A 21 -6.20 -15.36 52.20
C SER A 21 -4.88 -14.61 52.22
N ASN A 22 -4.31 -14.33 51.07
CA ASN A 22 -3.32 -13.29 50.92
C ASN A 22 -3.82 -12.27 49.86
N PRO A 23 -4.26 -11.09 50.29
CA PRO A 23 -4.64 -10.03 49.37
C PRO A 23 -3.43 -9.15 49.11
N GLN A 24 -2.70 -9.38 48.06
CA GLN A 24 -1.82 -8.40 47.41
C GLN A 24 -1.02 -9.07 46.30
N GLU A 25 -1.61 -9.19 45.12
CA GLU A 25 -0.87 -9.17 43.87
C GLU A 25 -1.75 -8.54 42.78
N TRP A 26 -1.93 -7.23 42.86
CA TRP A 26 -2.23 -6.47 41.68
C TRP A 26 -0.92 -6.33 40.91
N SER A 27 -0.53 -7.40 40.24
CA SER A 27 0.52 -7.43 39.27
C SER A 27 0.07 -6.59 38.08
N THR A 28 0.69 -5.44 37.97
CA THR A 28 0.79 -4.55 36.81
C THR A 28 0.68 -5.32 35.52
N ALA A 29 -0.45 -5.15 34.83
CA ALA A 29 -0.56 -5.47 33.41
C ALA A 29 0.48 -4.62 32.69
N VAL A 30 1.57 -5.24 32.31
CA VAL A 30 2.56 -4.68 31.40
C VAL A 30 1.85 -4.49 30.07
N PHE A 31 1.32 -3.30 29.86
CA PHE A 31 0.89 -2.84 28.53
C PHE A 31 2.10 -2.92 27.61
N GLY A 32 2.09 -3.93 26.78
CA GLY A 32 3.20 -4.21 25.89
C GLY A 32 3.54 -3.02 25.01
N HIS A 33 4.75 -2.53 25.13
CA HIS A 33 5.37 -1.45 24.32
C HIS A 33 5.36 -1.67 22.80
N ARG A 34 4.74 -2.75 22.32
CA ARG A 34 4.69 -3.07 20.87
C ARG A 34 3.66 -2.28 20.08
N THR A 35 2.61 -1.74 20.72
CA THR A 35 1.56 -1.00 20.01
C THR A 35 1.93 0.46 19.77
N LEU A 36 2.67 1.08 20.67
CA LEU A 36 3.10 2.48 20.52
C LEU A 36 4.15 2.69 19.40
N ARG A 37 5.08 1.74 19.17
CA ARG A 37 6.05 1.83 18.07
C ARG A 37 5.40 1.85 16.68
N ARG A 38 4.24 1.23 16.51
CA ARG A 38 3.53 1.21 15.21
C ARG A 38 2.86 2.54 14.87
N TRP A 39 2.54 3.36 15.87
CA TRP A 39 1.90 4.68 15.67
C TRP A 39 2.93 5.78 15.42
N TRP A 40 4.07 5.73 16.09
CA TRP A 40 5.15 6.71 15.90
C TRP A 40 5.78 6.64 14.51
N GLY A 41 5.90 5.46 13.92
CA GLY A 41 6.34 5.31 12.53
C GLY A 41 5.38 5.94 11.50
N ARG A 42 4.09 6.04 11.84
CA ARG A 42 3.08 6.67 10.96
C ARG A 42 3.05 8.19 11.08
N LEU A 43 3.42 8.75 12.22
CA LEU A 43 3.48 10.20 12.46
C LEU A 43 4.80 10.83 11.99
N ALA A 44 5.91 10.09 12.01
CA ALA A 44 7.20 10.60 11.55
C ALA A 44 7.23 10.91 10.04
N ILE A 45 6.41 10.21 9.24
CA ILE A 45 6.32 10.47 7.79
C ILE A 45 5.62 11.80 7.49
N VAL A 46 4.67 12.22 8.32
CA VAL A 46 3.95 13.49 8.15
C VAL A 46 4.76 14.68 8.69
N ALA A 47 5.55 14.47 9.74
CA ALA A 47 6.38 15.53 10.33
C ALA A 47 7.66 15.86 9.54
N GLY A 48 8.18 14.90 8.74
CA GLY A 48 9.37 15.11 7.92
C GLY A 48 9.18 16.11 6.77
N PHE A 49 7.95 16.39 6.36
CA PHE A 49 7.67 17.37 5.31
C PHE A 49 7.69 18.84 5.78
N ALA A 50 7.63 19.11 7.07
CA ALA A 50 7.55 20.47 7.61
C ALA A 50 8.91 21.14 7.87
N ALA A 51 10.03 20.40 7.81
CA ALA A 51 11.37 20.89 8.18
C ALA A 51 12.34 21.11 7.02
N LEU A 52 11.92 20.95 5.76
CA LEU A 52 12.78 21.28 4.61
C LEU A 52 12.78 22.79 4.38
N GLN A 53 13.80 23.46 4.93
CA GLN A 53 14.14 24.82 4.56
C GLN A 53 14.35 24.91 3.04
N PRO A 54 13.82 25.94 2.36
CA PRO A 54 13.96 26.03 0.92
C PRO A 54 15.39 26.34 0.54
N VAL A 55 16.07 25.38 -0.10
CA VAL A 55 17.30 25.69 -0.84
C VAL A 55 16.90 26.46 -2.09
N ALA A 56 17.29 27.72 -2.16
CA ALA A 56 17.04 28.57 -3.29
C ALA A 56 17.80 28.08 -4.53
N VAL A 57 17.13 27.39 -5.43
CA VAL A 57 17.64 27.12 -6.77
C VAL A 57 17.07 28.17 -7.72
N ALA A 58 17.91 29.11 -8.14
CA ALA A 58 17.57 30.06 -9.18
C ALA A 58 17.32 29.29 -10.49
N ALA A 59 16.06 29.10 -10.82
CA ALA A 59 15.65 28.48 -12.08
C ALA A 59 15.82 29.50 -13.22
N GLN A 60 16.94 29.41 -13.94
CA GLN A 60 16.98 30.00 -15.28
C GLN A 60 15.91 29.27 -16.13
N ALA A 61 15.02 30.07 -16.72
CA ALA A 61 13.95 29.57 -17.58
C ALA A 61 14.56 29.00 -18.87
N ALA A 62 14.86 27.70 -18.85
CA ALA A 62 15.07 26.97 -20.11
C ALA A 62 13.74 26.98 -20.88
N VAL A 63 13.78 27.38 -22.16
CA VAL A 63 12.65 27.32 -23.09
C VAL A 63 12.10 25.89 -23.03
N PRO A 64 10.81 25.69 -22.65
CA PRO A 64 10.29 24.34 -22.49
C PRO A 64 10.27 23.68 -23.88
N THR A 65 11.00 22.58 -24.01
CA THR A 65 10.76 21.65 -25.12
C THR A 65 9.28 21.28 -25.08
N PRO A 66 8.55 21.32 -26.22
CA PRO A 66 7.14 20.97 -26.20
C PRO A 66 6.98 19.55 -25.66
N ALA A 67 6.37 19.46 -24.52
CA ALA A 67 6.10 18.16 -23.90
C ALA A 67 5.24 17.31 -24.84
N PRO A 68 5.52 16.03 -25.03
CA PRO A 68 4.69 15.17 -25.87
C PRO A 68 3.24 15.30 -25.42
N LEU A 69 2.33 15.42 -26.41
CA LEU A 69 0.90 15.61 -26.15
C LEU A 69 0.40 14.53 -25.20
N ALA A 70 -0.01 14.93 -24.01
CA ALA A 70 -0.48 14.00 -23.00
C ALA A 70 -1.73 13.28 -23.49
N LYS A 71 -1.78 11.95 -23.39
CA LYS A 71 -2.94 11.15 -23.76
C LYS A 71 -4.13 11.52 -22.87
N GLN A 72 -5.23 11.91 -23.48
CA GLN A 72 -6.45 12.23 -22.74
C GLN A 72 -7.17 10.94 -22.32
N ILE A 73 -7.45 10.82 -21.05
CA ILE A 73 -8.27 9.75 -20.50
C ILE A 73 -9.74 10.19 -20.61
N GLN A 74 -10.50 9.46 -21.41
CA GLN A 74 -11.92 9.66 -21.61
C GLN A 74 -12.71 8.93 -20.48
N TRP A 75 -13.91 9.38 -20.22
CA TRP A 75 -14.78 8.79 -19.19
C TRP A 75 -15.00 7.26 -19.37
N TRP A 76 -15.10 6.80 -20.63
CA TRP A 76 -15.30 5.38 -20.94
C TRP A 76 -14.13 4.48 -20.55
N HIS A 77 -12.88 5.02 -20.48
CA HIS A 77 -11.75 4.26 -19.90
C HIS A 77 -12.01 3.92 -18.45
N GLY A 78 -12.61 4.88 -17.70
CA GLY A 78 -13.07 4.60 -16.32
C GLY A 78 -14.14 3.51 -16.27
N ALA A 79 -15.10 3.53 -17.19
CA ALA A 79 -16.14 2.51 -17.28
C ALA A 79 -15.54 1.12 -17.59
N VAL A 80 -14.58 1.04 -18.50
CA VAL A 80 -13.87 -0.23 -18.81
C VAL A 80 -13.09 -0.73 -17.59
N VAL A 81 -12.40 0.14 -16.88
CA VAL A 81 -11.67 -0.24 -15.66
C VAL A 81 -12.63 -0.75 -14.58
N LEU A 82 -13.73 -0.03 -14.34
CA LEU A 82 -14.72 -0.44 -13.36
C LEU A 82 -15.38 -1.77 -13.75
N GLY A 83 -15.77 -1.94 -15.02
CA GLY A 83 -16.31 -3.20 -15.51
C GLY A 83 -15.33 -4.37 -15.39
N GLY A 84 -14.06 -4.13 -15.71
CA GLY A 84 -12.99 -5.12 -15.53
C GLY A 84 -12.76 -5.50 -14.07
N LEU A 85 -12.76 -4.51 -13.15
CA LEU A 85 -12.64 -4.77 -11.71
C LEU A 85 -13.86 -5.54 -11.19
N SER A 86 -15.07 -5.18 -11.62
CA SER A 86 -16.29 -5.92 -11.25
C SER A 86 -16.26 -7.37 -11.76
N ALA A 87 -15.76 -7.60 -12.97
CA ALA A 87 -15.58 -8.96 -13.47
C ALA A 87 -14.51 -9.75 -12.67
N LEU A 88 -13.43 -9.09 -12.24
CA LEU A 88 -12.42 -9.70 -11.38
C LEU A 88 -12.96 -10.06 -10.00
N MET A 89 -13.93 -9.31 -9.46
CA MET A 89 -14.58 -9.64 -8.18
C MET A 89 -15.23 -11.03 -8.21
N LEU A 90 -15.76 -11.46 -9.33
CA LEU A 90 -16.33 -12.81 -9.50
C LEU A 90 -15.27 -13.92 -9.36
N LEU A 91 -13.99 -13.56 -9.49
CA LEU A 91 -12.85 -14.47 -9.36
C LEU A 91 -12.13 -14.36 -8.01
N ASP A 92 -12.58 -13.47 -7.12
CA ASP A 92 -11.87 -13.21 -5.86
C ASP A 92 -11.80 -14.44 -4.95
N GLU A 93 -12.92 -15.11 -4.72
CA GLU A 93 -12.94 -16.31 -3.87
C GLU A 93 -12.19 -17.49 -4.50
N PRO A 94 -12.45 -17.90 -5.77
CA PRO A 94 -11.70 -19.00 -6.36
C PRO A 94 -10.20 -18.71 -6.50
N ALA A 95 -9.81 -17.47 -6.81
CA ALA A 95 -8.40 -17.08 -6.86
C ALA A 95 -7.75 -17.12 -5.47
N GLN A 96 -8.49 -16.74 -4.44
CA GLN A 96 -8.03 -16.81 -3.06
C GLN A 96 -7.86 -18.24 -2.60
N GLN A 97 -8.84 -19.12 -2.84
CA GLN A 97 -8.75 -20.54 -2.54
C GLN A 97 -7.53 -21.15 -3.23
N PHE A 98 -7.38 -20.93 -4.54
CA PHE A 98 -6.23 -21.41 -5.28
C PHE A 98 -4.90 -20.93 -4.69
N ALA A 99 -4.81 -19.65 -4.30
CA ALA A 99 -3.59 -19.09 -3.70
C ALA A 99 -3.26 -19.76 -2.35
N GLN A 100 -4.27 -20.03 -1.51
CA GLN A 100 -4.05 -20.65 -0.20
C GLN A 100 -3.78 -22.15 -0.30
N ASP A 101 -4.43 -22.88 -1.19
CA ASP A 101 -4.22 -24.32 -1.41
C ASP A 101 -2.80 -24.61 -1.93
N ASN A 102 -2.22 -23.68 -2.70
CA ASN A 102 -0.86 -23.77 -3.23
C ASN A 102 0.19 -23.06 -2.35
N ARG A 103 -0.20 -22.62 -1.17
CA ARG A 103 0.71 -21.94 -0.24
C ARG A 103 1.68 -22.93 0.42
N SER A 104 2.94 -22.53 0.52
CA SER A 104 4.02 -23.33 1.10
C SER A 104 5.04 -22.43 1.79
N ASP A 105 5.94 -23.00 2.58
CA ASP A 105 7.02 -22.24 3.22
C ASP A 105 7.91 -21.54 2.19
N ARG A 106 8.14 -22.19 1.04
CA ARG A 106 8.89 -21.61 -0.07
C ARG A 106 8.16 -20.41 -0.67
N SER A 107 6.85 -20.52 -0.94
CA SER A 107 6.07 -19.40 -1.47
C SER A 107 5.98 -18.26 -0.47
N ASN A 108 5.91 -18.57 0.84
CA ASN A 108 5.91 -17.56 1.91
C ASN A 108 7.23 -16.77 1.95
N SER A 109 8.39 -17.45 1.85
CA SER A 109 9.70 -16.80 1.83
C SER A 109 9.88 -15.91 0.60
N VAL A 110 9.43 -16.37 -0.57
CA VAL A 110 9.43 -15.58 -1.81
C VAL A 110 8.49 -14.38 -1.69
N ALA A 111 7.28 -14.58 -1.15
CA ALA A 111 6.30 -13.51 -0.95
C ALA A 111 6.82 -12.45 0.04
N GLU A 112 7.52 -12.86 1.09
CA GLU A 112 8.17 -11.95 2.02
C GLU A 112 9.19 -11.04 1.33
N THR A 113 10.02 -11.61 0.46
CA THR A 113 11.00 -10.85 -0.32
C THR A 113 10.31 -9.82 -1.21
N PHE A 114 9.29 -10.21 -1.97
CA PHE A 114 8.56 -9.27 -2.84
C PHE A 114 7.81 -8.20 -2.06
N ARG A 115 7.22 -8.54 -0.91
CA ARG A 115 6.45 -7.62 -0.09
C ARG A 115 7.23 -6.34 0.26
N HIS A 116 8.54 -6.46 0.51
CA HIS A 116 9.38 -5.33 0.87
C HIS A 116 9.41 -4.22 -0.20
N PHE A 117 9.30 -4.57 -1.48
CA PHE A 117 9.29 -3.57 -2.56
C PHE A 117 8.06 -2.65 -2.56
N GLY A 118 7.01 -3.01 -1.82
CA GLY A 118 5.84 -2.15 -1.61
C GLY A 118 5.81 -1.45 -0.25
N GLN A 119 6.90 -1.49 0.52
CA GLN A 119 6.99 -0.98 1.89
C GLN A 119 7.83 0.31 1.99
N PRO A 120 7.62 1.12 3.05
CA PRO A 120 8.34 2.38 3.27
C PRO A 120 9.86 2.22 3.30
N GLU A 121 10.35 1.06 3.73
CA GLU A 121 11.76 0.71 3.81
C GLU A 121 12.45 0.70 2.44
N VAL A 122 11.68 0.56 1.36
CA VAL A 122 12.19 0.60 -0.01
C VAL A 122 11.83 1.91 -0.70
N TYR A 123 10.55 2.27 -0.75
CA TYR A 123 10.18 3.47 -1.50
C TYR A 123 10.64 4.77 -0.84
N GLY A 124 10.79 4.79 0.49
CA GLY A 124 11.33 5.95 1.21
C GLY A 124 12.77 6.28 0.79
N PRO A 125 13.73 5.36 1.00
CA PRO A 125 15.11 5.57 0.57
C PRO A 125 15.28 5.83 -0.92
N VAL A 126 14.51 5.17 -1.80
CA VAL A 126 14.56 5.44 -3.24
C VAL A 126 14.15 6.89 -3.53
N THR A 127 13.04 7.35 -2.95
CA THR A 127 12.55 8.72 -3.16
C THR A 127 13.51 9.76 -2.60
N LEU A 128 13.97 9.57 -1.36
CA LEU A 128 14.93 10.47 -0.71
C LEU A 128 16.30 10.44 -1.39
N GLY A 129 16.73 9.28 -1.87
CA GLY A 129 17.98 9.11 -2.62
C GLY A 129 17.97 9.89 -3.94
N LEU A 130 16.86 9.82 -4.70
CA LEU A 130 16.71 10.62 -5.92
C LEU A 130 16.72 12.12 -5.62
N LEU A 131 15.94 12.57 -4.62
CA LEU A 131 15.91 13.97 -4.22
C LEU A 131 17.29 14.45 -3.75
N GLY A 132 17.91 13.73 -2.82
CA GLY A 132 19.20 14.09 -2.26
C GLY A 132 20.32 14.11 -3.31
N THR A 133 20.41 13.07 -4.14
CA THR A 133 21.39 13.01 -5.22
C THR A 133 21.18 14.15 -6.22
N GLY A 134 19.93 14.42 -6.63
CA GLY A 134 19.61 15.48 -7.54
C GLY A 134 19.99 16.86 -7.01
N ILE A 135 19.69 17.14 -5.73
CA ILE A 135 20.03 18.40 -5.06
C ILE A 135 21.55 18.56 -4.92
N ILE A 136 22.25 17.55 -4.40
CA ILE A 136 23.69 17.59 -4.14
C ILE A 136 24.48 17.73 -5.45
N SER A 137 24.07 17.04 -6.51
CA SER A 137 24.72 17.10 -7.82
C SER A 137 24.30 18.30 -8.69
N GLY A 138 23.30 19.08 -8.24
CA GLY A 138 22.71 20.15 -9.06
C GLY A 138 21.92 19.63 -10.29
N ASN A 139 21.67 18.31 -10.36
CA ASN A 139 20.96 17.70 -11.48
C ASN A 139 19.45 17.84 -11.33
N GLN A 140 18.89 18.81 -12.07
CA GLN A 140 17.45 19.09 -12.02
C GLN A 140 16.56 17.95 -12.52
N GLU A 141 17.04 17.10 -13.43
CA GLU A 141 16.24 15.96 -13.92
C GLU A 141 16.04 14.93 -12.81
N ILE A 142 17.13 14.56 -12.11
CA ILE A 142 17.06 13.64 -10.98
C ILE A 142 16.18 14.23 -9.87
N THR A 143 16.34 15.53 -9.55
CA THR A 143 15.49 16.21 -8.56
C THR A 143 14.02 16.15 -8.95
N ARG A 144 13.70 16.41 -10.23
CA ARG A 144 12.31 16.32 -10.73
C ARG A 144 11.76 14.89 -10.67
N SER A 145 12.58 13.89 -10.96
CA SER A 145 12.18 12.47 -10.84
C SER A 145 11.84 12.12 -9.39
N GLY A 146 12.68 12.52 -8.44
CA GLY A 146 12.39 12.33 -7.02
C GLY A 146 11.13 13.06 -6.56
N ALA A 147 10.94 14.30 -6.99
CA ALA A 147 9.74 15.09 -6.65
C ALA A 147 8.46 14.49 -7.26
N ARG A 148 8.51 14.02 -8.52
CA ARG A 148 7.39 13.33 -9.16
C ARG A 148 7.06 12.03 -8.44
N LEU A 149 8.07 11.25 -8.06
CA LEU A 149 7.87 10.03 -7.31
C LEU A 149 7.23 10.32 -5.95
N ALA A 150 7.74 11.29 -5.19
CA ALA A 150 7.16 11.71 -3.92
C ALA A 150 5.68 12.13 -4.05
N THR A 151 5.39 12.97 -5.07
CA THR A 151 4.02 13.41 -5.35
C THR A 151 3.11 12.24 -5.73
N THR A 152 3.60 11.31 -6.54
CA THR A 152 2.86 10.11 -6.93
C THR A 152 2.53 9.24 -5.72
N LEU A 153 3.49 9.00 -4.85
CA LEU A 153 3.29 8.20 -3.64
C LEU A 153 2.31 8.87 -2.66
N ALA A 154 2.39 10.19 -2.52
CA ALA A 154 1.43 10.95 -1.72
C ALA A 154 0.01 10.84 -2.28
N LEU A 155 -0.16 11.00 -3.60
CA LEU A 155 -1.45 10.86 -4.27
C LEU A 155 -2.01 9.44 -4.12
N VAL A 156 -1.20 8.42 -4.34
CA VAL A 156 -1.57 7.01 -4.16
C VAL A 156 -2.01 6.74 -2.73
N GLY A 157 -1.24 7.24 -1.75
CA GLY A 157 -1.57 7.08 -0.32
C GLY A 157 -2.91 7.73 0.04
N ALA A 158 -3.13 8.96 -0.45
CA ALA A 158 -4.38 9.69 -0.20
C ALA A 158 -5.59 8.99 -0.83
N VAL A 159 -5.51 8.64 -2.12
CA VAL A 159 -6.62 7.98 -2.83
C VAL A 159 -6.88 6.57 -2.29
N ALA A 160 -5.83 5.80 -1.99
CA ALA A 160 -5.99 4.50 -1.37
C ALA A 160 -6.61 4.60 0.03
N GLY A 161 -6.22 5.60 0.82
CA GLY A 161 -6.80 5.86 2.15
C GLY A 161 -8.30 6.18 2.08
N VAL A 162 -8.68 7.07 1.16
CA VAL A 162 -10.10 7.40 0.91
C VAL A 162 -10.87 6.18 0.43
N GLY A 163 -10.31 5.41 -0.51
CA GLY A 163 -10.93 4.19 -1.01
C GLY A 163 -11.17 3.15 0.09
N LYS A 164 -10.18 2.92 0.95
CA LYS A 164 -10.31 2.01 2.10
C LYS A 164 -11.40 2.44 3.07
N LEU A 165 -11.44 3.73 3.40
CA LEU A 165 -12.45 4.28 4.28
C LEU A 165 -13.85 4.18 3.68
N ALA A 166 -13.99 4.53 2.40
CA ALA A 166 -15.28 4.53 1.70
C ALA A 166 -15.83 3.13 1.44
N LEU A 167 -14.97 2.16 1.14
CA LEU A 167 -15.40 0.80 0.82
C LEU A 167 -15.49 -0.10 2.05
N GLY A 168 -14.58 0.01 3.00
CA GLY A 168 -14.58 -0.79 4.23
C GLY A 168 -14.60 -2.29 3.97
N ARG A 169 -13.87 -2.77 2.96
CA ARG A 169 -13.84 -4.19 2.58
C ARG A 169 -12.99 -5.00 3.54
N PRO A 170 -13.49 -6.12 4.12
CA PRO A 170 -12.68 -7.03 4.93
C PRO A 170 -11.60 -7.73 4.09
N ARG A 171 -10.50 -8.07 4.73
CA ARG A 171 -9.44 -8.90 4.11
C ARG A 171 -9.87 -10.35 4.03
N PRO A 172 -9.29 -11.16 3.11
CA PRO A 172 -9.57 -12.60 3.04
C PRO A 172 -9.29 -13.32 4.37
N SER A 173 -8.33 -12.84 5.15
CA SER A 173 -8.02 -13.38 6.50
C SER A 173 -9.06 -13.03 7.56
N GLU A 174 -10.01 -12.14 7.27
CA GLU A 174 -11.02 -11.65 8.21
C GLU A 174 -12.45 -12.07 7.82
N SER A 175 -12.66 -12.45 6.56
CA SER A 175 -13.94 -12.86 6.01
C SER A 175 -13.73 -13.80 4.84
N LEU A 176 -14.59 -14.79 4.68
CA LEU A 176 -14.62 -15.65 3.49
C LEU A 176 -15.52 -15.07 2.38
N ASP A 177 -16.29 -14.04 2.70
CA ASP A 177 -17.20 -13.35 1.81
C ASP A 177 -16.47 -12.16 1.15
N ALA A 178 -16.14 -12.33 -0.12
CA ALA A 178 -15.45 -11.33 -0.91
C ALA A 178 -16.33 -10.12 -1.27
N ASP A 179 -17.64 -10.29 -1.26
CA ASP A 179 -18.59 -9.23 -1.64
C ASP A 179 -19.03 -8.36 -0.46
N ARG A 180 -18.48 -8.61 0.71
CA ARG A 180 -18.81 -7.85 1.91
C ARG A 180 -18.13 -6.49 1.91
N TYR A 181 -18.92 -5.43 2.01
CA TYR A 181 -18.46 -4.04 2.14
C TYR A 181 -19.14 -3.40 3.35
N ILE A 182 -18.36 -2.76 4.23
CA ILE A 182 -18.83 -2.08 5.44
C ILE A 182 -18.17 -0.71 5.48
N PRO A 183 -18.73 0.29 4.77
CA PRO A 183 -18.17 1.64 4.71
C PRO A 183 -17.88 2.21 6.11
N PHE A 184 -16.76 2.92 6.24
CA PHE A 184 -16.30 3.56 7.47
C PHE A 184 -16.01 2.61 8.65
N SER A 185 -15.94 1.30 8.43
CA SER A 185 -15.70 0.29 9.48
C SER A 185 -14.24 0.15 9.89
N GLY A 186 -13.32 0.82 9.22
CA GLY A 186 -11.88 0.62 9.42
C GLY A 186 -11.32 -0.65 8.75
N LYS A 187 -12.13 -1.37 7.97
CA LYS A 187 -11.65 -2.47 7.11
C LYS A 187 -10.87 -1.90 5.92
N GLU A 188 -9.78 -2.55 5.56
CA GLU A 188 -8.76 -1.92 4.71
C GLU A 188 -8.30 -2.78 3.52
N ALA A 189 -9.13 -3.68 2.99
CA ALA A 189 -8.69 -4.53 1.89
C ALA A 189 -8.56 -3.76 0.57
N MET A 190 -9.55 -2.99 0.17
CA MET A 190 -9.61 -2.36 -1.16
C MET A 190 -9.41 -0.84 -1.10
N PRO A 191 -8.53 -0.30 -1.97
CA PRO A 191 -7.55 -0.98 -2.81
C PRO A 191 -6.29 -1.42 -2.05
N SER A 192 -5.49 -2.35 -2.65
CA SER A 192 -4.22 -2.78 -2.07
C SER A 192 -3.15 -1.68 -2.11
N GLY A 193 -2.76 -1.18 -0.93
CA GLY A 193 -1.79 -0.10 -0.82
C GLY A 193 -0.37 -0.49 -1.25
N HIS A 194 0.11 -1.70 -0.88
CA HIS A 194 1.42 -2.19 -1.29
C HIS A 194 1.51 -2.32 -2.81
N THR A 195 0.48 -2.88 -3.43
CA THR A 195 0.41 -3.02 -4.89
C THR A 195 0.39 -1.64 -5.55
N ALA A 196 -0.42 -0.71 -5.04
CA ALA A 196 -0.53 0.63 -5.60
C ALA A 196 0.82 1.37 -5.56
N VAL A 197 1.55 1.30 -4.45
CA VAL A 197 2.90 1.87 -4.32
C VAL A 197 3.88 1.21 -5.29
N ALA A 198 3.90 -0.13 -5.36
CA ALA A 198 4.83 -0.85 -6.23
C ALA A 198 4.61 -0.50 -7.71
N TYR A 199 3.36 -0.48 -8.17
CA TYR A 199 3.04 -0.09 -9.55
C TYR A 199 3.26 1.41 -9.83
N ALA A 200 3.06 2.27 -8.83
CA ALA A 200 3.39 3.69 -8.94
C ALA A 200 4.90 3.89 -9.15
N MET A 201 5.72 3.23 -8.34
CA MET A 201 7.18 3.26 -8.49
C MET A 201 7.61 2.69 -9.84
N ALA A 202 7.10 1.51 -10.20
CA ALA A 202 7.44 0.87 -11.47
C ALA A 202 7.10 1.76 -12.67
N THR A 203 5.97 2.45 -12.62
CA THR A 203 5.54 3.35 -13.69
C THR A 203 6.37 4.64 -13.70
N ALA A 204 6.57 5.28 -12.55
CA ALA A 204 7.30 6.53 -12.46
C ALA A 204 8.76 6.36 -12.89
N LEU A 205 9.45 5.38 -12.31
CA LEU A 205 10.85 5.09 -12.63
C LEU A 205 11.02 4.53 -14.05
N GLY A 206 10.09 3.68 -14.49
CA GLY A 206 10.10 3.13 -15.83
C GLY A 206 9.91 4.17 -16.91
N ASP A 207 9.13 5.24 -16.64
CA ASP A 207 8.97 6.38 -17.54
C ASP A 207 10.21 7.29 -17.56
N ASP A 208 10.88 7.45 -16.41
CA ASP A 208 12.08 8.29 -16.30
C ASP A 208 13.32 7.60 -16.91
N ILE A 209 13.50 6.30 -16.69
CA ILE A 209 14.62 5.51 -17.25
C ILE A 209 14.45 5.32 -18.76
N ASP A 210 13.20 5.22 -19.23
CA ASP A 210 12.80 5.06 -20.64
C ASP A 210 13.53 3.93 -21.39
N ARG A 211 13.69 2.77 -20.72
CA ARG A 211 14.28 1.56 -21.30
C ARG A 211 13.35 0.38 -21.11
N THR A 212 13.16 -0.43 -22.15
CA THR A 212 12.27 -1.59 -22.12
C THR A 212 12.62 -2.57 -21.01
N TRP A 213 13.91 -2.89 -20.86
CA TRP A 213 14.36 -3.82 -19.81
C TRP A 213 14.03 -3.31 -18.41
N ALA A 214 14.18 -1.99 -18.16
CA ALA A 214 13.88 -1.40 -16.86
C ALA A 214 12.36 -1.47 -16.57
N ARG A 215 11.53 -1.15 -17.56
CA ARG A 215 10.08 -1.29 -17.44
C ARG A 215 9.69 -2.73 -17.14
N VAL A 216 10.19 -3.70 -17.91
CA VAL A 216 9.89 -5.11 -17.68
C VAL A 216 10.29 -5.53 -16.27
N SER A 217 11.51 -5.23 -15.84
CA SER A 217 12.00 -5.60 -14.51
C SER A 217 11.17 -4.96 -13.39
N LEU A 218 10.89 -3.65 -13.49
CA LEU A 218 10.11 -2.93 -12.48
C LEU A 218 8.66 -3.43 -12.39
N TYR A 219 8.01 -3.69 -13.51
CA TYR A 219 6.65 -4.25 -13.50
C TYR A 219 6.63 -5.71 -13.04
N THR A 220 7.68 -6.49 -13.32
CA THR A 220 7.82 -7.85 -12.77
C THR A 220 7.91 -7.80 -11.23
N LEU A 221 8.73 -6.88 -10.67
CA LEU A 221 8.80 -6.68 -9.23
C LEU A 221 7.45 -6.24 -8.66
N ALA A 222 6.77 -5.29 -9.30
CA ALA A 222 5.45 -4.82 -8.85
C ALA A 222 4.40 -5.95 -8.89
N THR A 223 4.46 -6.82 -9.90
CA THR A 223 3.60 -8.01 -10.01
C THR A 223 3.93 -9.03 -8.91
N GLY A 224 5.21 -9.20 -8.58
CA GLY A 224 5.63 -10.01 -7.42
C GLY A 224 5.08 -9.47 -6.11
N VAL A 225 5.08 -8.13 -5.90
CA VAL A 225 4.42 -7.52 -4.74
C VAL A 225 2.93 -7.82 -4.76
N ALA A 226 2.26 -7.66 -5.90
CA ALA A 226 0.83 -7.94 -6.05
C ALA A 226 0.50 -9.39 -5.66
N TRP A 227 1.24 -10.35 -6.20
CA TRP A 227 1.10 -11.76 -5.86
C TRP A 227 1.35 -12.03 -4.37
N SER A 228 2.37 -11.41 -3.78
CA SER A 228 2.67 -11.60 -2.36
C SER A 228 1.49 -11.22 -1.46
N ARG A 229 0.67 -10.23 -1.86
CA ARG A 229 -0.50 -9.82 -1.07
C ARG A 229 -1.60 -10.87 -1.05
N MET A 230 -1.77 -11.60 -2.15
CA MET A 230 -2.70 -12.73 -2.25
C MET A 230 -2.16 -13.94 -1.48
N ASN A 231 -0.87 -14.27 -1.66
CA ASN A 231 -0.20 -15.35 -0.91
C ASN A 231 -0.28 -15.14 0.61
N ASP A 232 -0.12 -13.89 1.07
CA ASP A 232 -0.19 -13.53 2.50
C ASP A 232 -1.63 -13.46 3.05
N ASN A 233 -2.65 -13.80 2.26
CA ASN A 233 -4.06 -13.73 2.64
C ASN A 233 -4.51 -12.32 3.10
N ARG A 234 -3.95 -11.28 2.48
CA ARG A 234 -4.18 -9.88 2.88
C ARG A 234 -5.10 -9.12 1.94
N HIS A 235 -5.19 -9.54 0.69
CA HIS A 235 -5.95 -8.86 -0.34
C HIS A 235 -6.57 -9.84 -1.31
N TRP A 236 -7.76 -9.52 -1.77
CA TRP A 236 -8.44 -10.17 -2.86
C TRP A 236 -7.78 -9.83 -4.20
N MET A 237 -8.01 -10.60 -5.23
CA MET A 237 -7.48 -10.37 -6.58
C MET A 237 -7.90 -9.00 -7.13
N SER A 238 -9.18 -8.62 -6.95
CA SER A 238 -9.69 -7.32 -7.39
C SER A 238 -9.09 -6.14 -6.59
N ASP A 239 -8.77 -6.30 -5.28
CA ASP A 239 -8.08 -5.28 -4.48
C ASP A 239 -6.69 -4.98 -5.05
N VAL A 240 -5.99 -6.05 -5.46
CA VAL A 240 -4.65 -5.99 -6.06
C VAL A 240 -4.74 -5.31 -7.42
N ALA A 241 -5.70 -5.70 -8.26
CA ALA A 241 -5.91 -5.08 -9.57
C ALA A 241 -6.27 -3.59 -9.45
N ALA A 242 -7.16 -3.23 -8.51
CA ALA A 242 -7.49 -1.83 -8.23
C ALA A 242 -6.27 -1.03 -7.75
N GLY A 243 -5.43 -1.63 -6.90
CA GLY A 243 -4.16 -1.05 -6.48
C GLY A 243 -3.22 -0.80 -7.66
N ALA A 244 -3.05 -1.78 -8.55
CA ALA A 244 -2.22 -1.66 -9.74
C ALA A 244 -2.68 -0.53 -10.66
N VAL A 245 -3.98 -0.46 -10.94
CA VAL A 245 -4.59 0.64 -11.74
C VAL A 245 -4.34 1.98 -11.07
N LEU A 246 -4.60 2.09 -9.75
CA LEU A 246 -4.37 3.33 -9.00
C LEU A 246 -2.91 3.78 -9.11
N GLY A 247 -1.95 2.88 -8.93
CA GLY A 247 -0.53 3.19 -9.02
C GLY A 247 -0.12 3.69 -10.41
N VAL A 248 -0.52 2.97 -11.46
CA VAL A 248 -0.21 3.33 -12.86
C VAL A 248 -0.84 4.68 -13.23
N VAL A 249 -2.14 4.86 -12.95
CA VAL A 249 -2.85 6.10 -13.31
C VAL A 249 -2.23 7.29 -12.58
N SER A 250 -1.97 7.17 -11.27
CA SER A 250 -1.37 8.25 -10.48
C SER A 250 -0.01 8.65 -11.04
N ALA A 251 0.87 7.69 -11.34
CA ALA A 251 2.19 7.98 -11.89
C ALA A 251 2.10 8.62 -13.29
N LYS A 252 1.25 8.10 -14.18
CA LYS A 252 1.07 8.67 -15.52
C LYS A 252 0.51 10.09 -15.50
N VAL A 253 -0.39 10.40 -14.57
CA VAL A 253 -0.95 11.75 -14.38
C VAL A 253 0.12 12.68 -13.83
N VAL A 254 0.82 12.31 -12.77
CA VAL A 254 1.88 13.15 -12.17
C VAL A 254 3.04 13.38 -13.14
N ASN A 255 3.42 12.37 -13.91
CA ASN A 255 4.44 12.50 -14.95
C ASN A 255 3.96 13.31 -16.19
N GLY A 256 2.71 13.75 -16.20
CA GLY A 256 2.14 14.52 -17.32
C GLY A 256 1.92 13.72 -18.60
N ARG A 257 2.02 12.39 -18.54
CA ARG A 257 1.79 11.50 -19.70
C ARG A 257 0.30 11.33 -20.00
N TRP A 258 -0.54 11.40 -18.95
CA TRP A 258 -2.00 11.29 -19.06
C TRP A 258 -2.68 12.53 -18.49
N ARG A 259 -3.81 12.91 -19.08
CA ARG A 259 -4.71 13.97 -18.60
C ARG A 259 -6.07 13.38 -18.29
N LEU A 260 -6.56 13.66 -17.08
CA LEU A 260 -7.92 13.29 -16.67
C LEU A 260 -8.84 14.47 -16.97
N PHE A 261 -9.91 14.28 -17.74
CA PHE A 261 -10.98 15.26 -17.95
C PHE A 261 -10.51 16.67 -18.33
N ASN A 262 -9.53 16.83 -19.21
CA ASN A 262 -8.88 18.12 -19.53
C ASN A 262 -8.14 18.80 -18.36
N LEU A 263 -8.07 18.17 -17.20
CA LEU A 263 -7.28 18.68 -16.09
C LEU A 263 -5.79 18.59 -16.45
N ARG A 264 -5.07 19.70 -16.27
CA ARG A 264 -3.62 19.67 -16.39
C ARG A 264 -3.04 19.00 -15.13
N PRO A 265 -1.90 18.27 -15.23
CA PRO A 265 -1.27 17.70 -14.05
C PRO A 265 -0.94 18.81 -13.05
N PRO A 266 -1.03 18.52 -11.74
CA PRO A 266 -0.64 19.46 -10.71
C PRO A 266 0.84 19.84 -10.91
N ARG A 267 1.15 21.13 -10.84
CA ARG A 267 2.52 21.63 -10.86
C ARG A 267 2.99 21.85 -9.43
N VAL A 268 4.08 21.22 -9.08
CA VAL A 268 4.77 21.53 -7.83
C VAL A 268 5.52 22.83 -8.02
N LEU A 269 5.15 23.85 -7.28
CA LEU A 269 5.81 25.14 -7.24
C LEU A 269 6.77 25.13 -6.05
N LEU A 270 8.07 25.17 -6.33
CA LEU A 270 9.09 25.31 -5.31
C LEU A 270 9.80 26.65 -5.56
N GLY A 271 9.62 27.61 -4.66
CA GLY A 271 10.28 28.91 -4.67
C GLY A 271 11.00 29.18 -3.35
N PRO A 272 11.87 30.21 -3.31
CA PRO A 272 12.68 30.52 -2.10
C PRO A 272 11.86 30.79 -0.83
N SER A 273 10.61 31.24 -1.00
CA SER A 273 9.72 31.61 0.07
C SER A 273 8.35 30.91 0.04
N HIS A 274 8.13 30.02 -0.92
CA HIS A 274 6.84 29.34 -1.06
C HIS A 274 7.03 27.93 -1.63
N ALA A 275 6.28 26.98 -1.08
CA ALA A 275 6.08 25.66 -1.64
C ALA A 275 4.56 25.47 -1.81
N GLY A 276 4.15 24.99 -2.97
CA GLY A 276 2.73 24.82 -3.25
C GLY A 276 2.47 23.84 -4.40
N ILE A 277 1.21 23.44 -4.53
CA ILE A 277 0.72 22.67 -5.65
C ILE A 277 -0.28 23.56 -6.40
N ALA A 278 0.02 23.88 -7.65
CA ALA A 278 -0.90 24.61 -8.52
C ALA A 278 -1.62 23.64 -9.46
N TRP A 279 -2.93 23.74 -9.52
CA TRP A 279 -3.75 23.00 -10.47
C TRP A 279 -4.46 23.96 -11.39
N GLN A 280 -4.21 23.85 -12.70
CA GLN A 280 -4.85 24.68 -13.70
C GLN A 280 -6.00 23.90 -14.35
N VAL A 281 -7.20 24.37 -14.18
CA VAL A 281 -8.41 23.83 -14.84
C VAL A 281 -8.76 24.81 -15.96
N SER A 282 -8.82 24.31 -17.20
CA SER A 282 -9.38 25.08 -18.35
C SER A 282 -10.84 24.61 -18.53
N PHE A 283 -11.76 25.56 -18.39
CA PHE A 283 -13.18 25.34 -18.65
C PHE A 283 -13.46 25.58 -20.14
#